data_83b7d7cab7119040939bb7339f55592b
#
_entry.id   83b7d7cab7119040939bb7339f55592b
#
_cell.length_a   1.000
_cell.length_b   1.000
_cell.length_c   1.000
_cell.angle_alpha   90.00
_cell.angle_beta   90.00
_cell.angle_gamma   90.00
#
_symmetry.space_group_name_H-M   'P 1'
#
loop_
_entity.id
_entity.type
_entity.pdbx_description
1 polymer ?
#
loop_
_entity_poly.entity_id
_entity_poly.type
_entity_poly.pdbx_seq_one_letter_code
_entity_poly.pdbx_strand_id
1 'polypeptide(L)'
;MKINPDIFREYDIRGIYPENFNKEAAYQIGRVFADYTKVKNVLIGRDMRLSSPEILKGLSQGLIEQGVDVFDAGLVPIDFVYSMVPKNNFNAGIMITASHNPKEYNGLKMILWQRKPWIEPISGKLIKNLIDKKIKPAKKKGKIKKINLWKKYLSHIFSFVDLKKIKPLKIVVDAGNGLAGKVIPLIAKKIPCRIIPLFFKLDGNFPNHSPNPFEKGAMDKLIKKVVKERADFGVFFDGDTDRIVLVDEKGEPLFGDLQLLLLAKKFLKEHPKSAIVYKVDQSRAVKEFIEKMGGKPIRTKVGYFYTAKAMRENKAILGGETSCHFAFKDNFYADSGFIAFLIFLEIISQSNKKLSELVKEFKIYSKIHIPAIKVKNKEKVIEFLKRKYKNGKIDQLDGLTVEYNNWWFNLRPSNTEPVIRLTIEAKTNKLLKEKLSELKKLIKNL
;
A
#
# COMPACT_ATOMS: atom_id res chain seq x y z
N MET A 1 -24.84 21.58 -0.07
CA MET A 1 -25.00 20.18 0.37
C MET A 1 -23.91 19.91 1.41
N LYS A 2 -24.28 19.37 2.56
CA LYS A 2 -23.29 19.04 3.62
C LYS A 2 -22.64 17.70 3.27
N ILE A 3 -21.32 17.68 3.11
CA ILE A 3 -20.58 16.45 2.81
C ILE A 3 -20.48 15.62 4.07
N ASN A 4 -20.68 14.30 3.97
CA ASN A 4 -20.54 13.38 5.09
C ASN A 4 -19.08 13.42 5.60
N PRO A 5 -18.83 13.79 6.87
CA PRO A 5 -17.50 13.92 7.41
C PRO A 5 -16.73 12.58 7.51
N ASP A 6 -17.42 11.46 7.44
CA ASP A 6 -16.83 10.12 7.59
C ASP A 6 -16.04 9.67 6.35
N ILE A 7 -16.18 10.36 5.21
CA ILE A 7 -15.37 10.06 4.04
C ILE A 7 -13.90 10.52 4.18
N PHE A 8 -13.64 11.51 5.05
CA PHE A 8 -12.30 12.07 5.25
C PHE A 8 -11.51 11.22 6.23
N ARG A 9 -10.73 10.28 5.69
CA ARG A 9 -9.87 9.39 6.48
C ARG A 9 -8.55 10.08 6.88
N GLU A 10 -7.73 9.37 7.67
CA GLU A 10 -6.42 9.87 8.14
C GLU A 10 -5.53 10.28 6.96
N TYR A 11 -5.53 9.48 5.86
CA TYR A 11 -4.57 9.61 4.76
C TYR A 11 -5.21 9.91 3.41
N ASP A 12 -6.47 9.59 3.22
CA ASP A 12 -7.19 9.70 1.95
C ASP A 12 -8.67 10.04 2.16
N ILE A 13 -9.41 10.06 1.06
CA ILE A 13 -10.87 10.20 1.07
C ILE A 13 -11.46 8.90 0.60
N ARG A 14 -12.40 8.31 1.34
CA ARG A 14 -13.12 7.09 0.96
C ARG A 14 -14.56 7.12 1.42
N GLY A 15 -15.48 6.77 0.53
CA GLY A 15 -16.89 6.66 0.84
C GLY A 15 -17.61 5.66 -0.06
N ILE A 16 -18.84 5.33 0.32
CA ILE A 16 -19.75 4.51 -0.47
C ILE A 16 -20.40 5.42 -1.51
N TYR A 17 -20.33 5.00 -2.78
CA TYR A 17 -20.99 5.69 -3.89
C TYR A 17 -22.40 5.10 -4.14
N PRO A 18 -23.44 5.96 -4.35
CA PRO A 18 -23.41 7.42 -4.32
C PRO A 18 -23.74 8.03 -2.93
N GLU A 19 -23.93 7.21 -1.88
CA GLU A 19 -24.54 7.59 -0.60
C GLU A 19 -23.80 8.75 0.09
N ASN A 20 -22.49 8.60 0.30
CA ASN A 20 -21.70 9.58 1.06
C ASN A 20 -20.50 10.14 0.28
N PHE A 21 -20.13 9.51 -0.84
CA PHE A 21 -19.14 10.04 -1.76
C PHE A 21 -19.65 9.97 -3.21
N ASN A 22 -19.99 11.13 -3.76
CA ASN A 22 -20.61 11.29 -5.07
C ASN A 22 -19.94 12.39 -5.89
N LYS A 23 -20.50 12.71 -7.06
CA LYS A 23 -20.00 13.73 -7.98
C LYS A 23 -19.94 15.11 -7.33
N GLU A 24 -20.95 15.49 -6.55
CA GLU A 24 -21.05 16.78 -5.87
C GLU A 24 -20.00 16.93 -4.77
N ALA A 25 -19.78 15.86 -3.99
CA ALA A 25 -18.69 15.82 -3.01
C ALA A 25 -17.32 15.95 -3.68
N ALA A 26 -17.10 15.24 -4.78
CA ALA A 26 -15.86 15.32 -5.56
C ALA A 26 -15.64 16.73 -6.14
N TYR A 27 -16.70 17.39 -6.60
CA TYR A 27 -16.63 18.79 -7.06
C TYR A 27 -16.18 19.74 -5.95
N GLN A 28 -16.78 19.67 -4.77
CA GLN A 28 -16.39 20.52 -3.65
C GLN A 28 -14.96 20.24 -3.19
N ILE A 29 -14.55 18.96 -3.12
CA ILE A 29 -13.19 18.56 -2.80
C ILE A 29 -12.20 19.14 -3.82
N GLY A 30 -12.51 19.09 -5.11
CA GLY A 30 -11.68 19.67 -6.17
C GLY A 30 -11.48 21.18 -5.98
N ARG A 31 -12.51 21.93 -5.63
CA ARG A 31 -12.41 23.35 -5.33
C ARG A 31 -11.53 23.65 -4.12
N VAL A 32 -11.76 22.93 -3.04
CA VAL A 32 -10.99 23.09 -1.78
C VAL A 32 -9.52 22.71 -2.01
N PHE A 33 -9.27 21.60 -2.70
CA PHE A 33 -7.92 21.17 -3.03
C PHE A 33 -7.16 22.26 -3.82
N ALA A 34 -7.79 22.82 -4.87
CA ALA A 34 -7.18 23.87 -5.68
C ALA A 34 -6.93 25.15 -4.87
N ASP A 35 -7.91 25.58 -4.04
CA ASP A 35 -7.76 26.78 -3.22
C ASP A 35 -6.66 26.62 -2.16
N TYR A 36 -6.58 25.47 -1.53
CA TYR A 36 -5.53 25.18 -0.54
C TYR A 36 -4.14 25.08 -1.15
N THR A 37 -4.02 24.32 -2.22
CA THR A 37 -2.71 23.98 -2.78
C THR A 37 -2.15 25.03 -3.73
N LYS A 38 -3.02 25.89 -4.30
CA LYS A 38 -2.68 26.91 -5.30
C LYS A 38 -1.94 26.36 -6.53
N VAL A 39 -2.15 25.07 -6.83
CA VAL A 39 -1.55 24.41 -7.99
C VAL A 39 -2.11 24.96 -9.30
N LYS A 40 -1.31 24.88 -10.37
CA LYS A 40 -1.71 25.34 -11.71
C LYS A 40 -2.13 24.18 -12.62
N ASN A 41 -1.61 22.98 -12.35
CA ASN A 41 -1.93 21.79 -13.11
C ASN A 41 -1.95 20.56 -12.23
N VAL A 42 -2.80 19.57 -12.59
CA VAL A 42 -3.01 18.32 -11.86
C VAL A 42 -3.08 17.16 -12.86
N LEU A 43 -2.32 16.09 -12.59
CA LEU A 43 -2.48 14.80 -13.27
C LEU A 43 -3.53 13.98 -12.54
N ILE A 44 -4.58 13.51 -13.25
CA ILE A 44 -5.61 12.64 -12.67
C ILE A 44 -5.55 11.27 -13.35
N GLY A 45 -5.48 10.23 -12.52
CA GLY A 45 -5.68 8.85 -12.89
C GLY A 45 -6.93 8.26 -12.23
N ARG A 46 -7.43 7.15 -12.74
CA ARG A 46 -8.53 6.42 -12.13
C ARG A 46 -8.40 4.92 -12.29
N ASP A 47 -8.97 4.20 -11.34
CA ASP A 47 -9.14 2.76 -11.42
C ASP A 47 -10.40 2.37 -12.25
N MET A 48 -10.69 1.08 -12.35
CA MET A 48 -11.77 0.51 -13.17
C MET A 48 -13.15 0.54 -12.49
N ARG A 49 -13.32 1.11 -11.30
CA ARG A 49 -14.59 1.19 -10.58
C ARG A 49 -15.64 1.93 -11.41
N LEU A 50 -16.88 1.45 -11.39
CA LEU A 50 -17.97 1.97 -12.22
C LEU A 50 -18.30 3.44 -11.91
N SER A 51 -18.09 3.87 -10.66
CA SER A 51 -18.30 5.25 -10.21
C SER A 51 -17.16 6.22 -10.57
N SER A 52 -15.97 5.70 -10.96
CA SER A 52 -14.78 6.55 -11.21
C SER A 52 -15.01 7.62 -12.30
N PRO A 53 -15.75 7.38 -13.41
CA PRO A 53 -16.03 8.43 -14.40
C PRO A 53 -16.85 9.60 -13.85
N GLU A 54 -17.88 9.36 -13.02
CA GLU A 54 -18.70 10.43 -12.45
C GLU A 54 -17.92 11.23 -11.39
N ILE A 55 -17.09 10.56 -10.60
CA ILE A 55 -16.17 11.21 -9.65
C ILE A 55 -15.17 12.10 -10.40
N LEU A 56 -14.59 11.59 -11.51
CA LEU A 56 -13.68 12.38 -12.36
C LEU A 56 -14.36 13.65 -12.87
N LYS A 57 -15.60 13.53 -13.34
CA LYS A 57 -16.37 14.68 -13.86
C LYS A 57 -16.56 15.77 -12.80
N GLY A 58 -17.01 15.40 -11.59
CA GLY A 58 -17.19 16.34 -10.50
C GLY A 58 -15.85 16.98 -10.06
N LEU A 59 -14.85 16.15 -9.78
CA LEU A 59 -13.52 16.58 -9.35
C LEU A 59 -12.88 17.56 -10.36
N SER A 60 -12.91 17.19 -11.64
CA SER A 60 -12.34 18.04 -12.71
C SER A 60 -13.06 19.37 -12.84
N GLN A 61 -14.39 19.39 -12.73
CA GLN A 61 -15.16 20.63 -12.76
C GLN A 61 -14.75 21.56 -11.61
N GLY A 62 -14.63 21.02 -10.38
CA GLY A 62 -14.21 21.81 -9.22
C GLY A 62 -12.79 22.40 -9.37
N LEU A 63 -11.85 21.62 -9.90
CA LEU A 63 -10.48 22.07 -10.19
C LEU A 63 -10.45 23.15 -11.28
N ILE A 64 -11.16 22.94 -12.40
CA ILE A 64 -11.22 23.84 -13.53
C ILE A 64 -11.80 25.20 -13.14
N GLU A 65 -12.87 25.23 -12.33
CA GLU A 65 -13.47 26.46 -11.83
C GLU A 65 -12.52 27.27 -10.93
N GLN A 66 -11.52 26.63 -10.35
CA GLN A 66 -10.46 27.27 -9.58
C GLN A 66 -9.21 27.60 -10.41
N GLY A 67 -9.30 27.54 -11.75
CA GLY A 67 -8.22 27.92 -12.66
C GLY A 67 -7.12 26.86 -12.83
N VAL A 68 -7.37 25.61 -12.43
CA VAL A 68 -6.40 24.52 -12.53
C VAL A 68 -6.58 23.76 -13.84
N ASP A 69 -5.49 23.57 -14.58
CA ASP A 69 -5.47 22.68 -15.76
C ASP A 69 -5.44 21.20 -15.32
N VAL A 70 -6.40 20.43 -15.81
CA VAL A 70 -6.54 19.01 -15.52
C VAL A 70 -6.00 18.17 -16.67
N PHE A 71 -5.11 17.23 -16.36
CA PHE A 71 -4.57 16.26 -17.30
C PHE A 71 -5.08 14.87 -16.95
N ASP A 72 -6.04 14.37 -17.75
CA ASP A 72 -6.66 13.06 -17.56
C ASP A 72 -5.80 11.96 -18.21
N ALA A 73 -5.18 11.13 -17.38
CA ALA A 73 -4.40 9.95 -17.81
C ALA A 73 -5.29 8.71 -18.05
N GLY A 74 -6.57 8.77 -17.72
CA GLY A 74 -7.52 7.67 -17.88
C GLY A 74 -7.30 6.54 -16.85
N LEU A 75 -7.47 5.30 -17.31
CA LEU A 75 -7.26 4.10 -16.50
C LEU A 75 -5.76 3.81 -16.37
N VAL A 76 -5.19 4.11 -15.19
CA VAL A 76 -3.77 3.95 -14.86
C VAL A 76 -3.61 3.45 -13.42
N PRO A 77 -2.53 2.71 -13.09
CA PRO A 77 -2.23 2.32 -11.72
C PRO A 77 -1.82 3.54 -10.88
N ILE A 78 -1.88 3.41 -9.56
CA ILE A 78 -1.62 4.55 -8.68
C ILE A 78 -0.16 5.03 -8.76
N ASP A 79 0.80 4.12 -8.87
CA ASP A 79 2.21 4.43 -8.99
C ASP A 79 2.56 5.16 -10.30
N PHE A 80 1.70 5.02 -11.34
CA PHE A 80 1.76 5.87 -12.52
C PHE A 80 1.55 7.36 -12.15
N VAL A 81 0.53 7.66 -11.35
CA VAL A 81 0.28 9.03 -10.90
C VAL A 81 1.44 9.52 -10.05
N TYR A 82 1.90 8.71 -9.10
CA TYR A 82 2.98 9.05 -8.19
C TYR A 82 4.30 9.35 -8.91
N SER A 83 4.65 8.57 -9.92
CA SER A 83 5.90 8.74 -10.66
C SER A 83 5.80 9.76 -11.80
N MET A 84 4.66 9.84 -12.48
CA MET A 84 4.52 10.73 -13.65
C MET A 84 4.28 12.19 -13.25
N VAL A 85 3.80 12.48 -12.06
CA VAL A 85 3.69 13.84 -11.53
C VAL A 85 5.06 14.53 -11.53
N PRO A 86 6.08 14.06 -10.80
CA PRO A 86 7.38 14.71 -10.80
C PRO A 86 8.12 14.60 -12.14
N LYS A 87 8.00 13.48 -12.84
CA LYS A 87 8.70 13.26 -14.12
C LYS A 87 8.18 14.14 -15.27
N ASN A 88 7.00 14.75 -15.14
CA ASN A 88 6.44 15.63 -16.15
C ASN A 88 6.10 17.02 -15.60
N ASN A 89 6.65 17.39 -14.45
CA ASN A 89 6.49 18.71 -13.82
C ASN A 89 5.03 19.10 -13.53
N PHE A 90 4.15 18.12 -13.24
CA PHE A 90 2.84 18.44 -12.69
C PHE A 90 2.99 18.89 -11.23
N ASN A 91 2.18 19.87 -10.82
CA ASN A 91 2.21 20.36 -9.44
C ASN A 91 1.59 19.38 -8.45
N ALA A 92 0.61 18.60 -8.92
CA ALA A 92 -0.11 17.64 -8.09
C ALA A 92 -0.59 16.44 -8.89
N GLY A 93 -0.96 15.39 -8.18
CA GLY A 93 -1.61 14.20 -8.72
C GLY A 93 -2.80 13.78 -7.87
N ILE A 94 -3.83 13.26 -8.52
CA ILE A 94 -4.98 12.69 -7.85
C ILE A 94 -5.31 11.35 -8.51
N MET A 95 -5.36 10.31 -7.68
CA MET A 95 -5.85 8.99 -8.10
C MET A 95 -7.25 8.78 -7.57
N ILE A 96 -8.20 8.51 -8.48
CA ILE A 96 -9.58 8.15 -8.13
C ILE A 96 -9.62 6.64 -7.95
N THR A 97 -9.71 6.20 -6.69
CA THR A 97 -9.65 4.79 -6.31
C THR A 97 -10.09 4.59 -4.87
N ALA A 98 -10.57 3.41 -4.56
CA ALA A 98 -10.71 2.91 -3.19
C ALA A 98 -9.82 1.68 -2.92
N SER A 99 -8.78 1.47 -3.77
CA SER A 99 -7.80 0.37 -3.64
C SER A 99 -8.50 -0.99 -3.49
N HIS A 100 -8.34 -1.64 -2.35
CA HIS A 100 -8.85 -2.98 -2.02
C HIS A 100 -10.26 -2.99 -1.39
N ASN A 101 -10.93 -1.84 -1.26
CA ASN A 101 -12.29 -1.79 -0.71
C ASN A 101 -13.31 -2.46 -1.66
N PRO A 102 -14.47 -2.92 -1.16
CA PRO A 102 -15.56 -3.45 -1.97
C PRO A 102 -15.99 -2.52 -3.11
N LYS A 103 -16.74 -3.04 -4.07
CA LYS A 103 -17.11 -2.35 -5.32
C LYS A 103 -17.90 -1.06 -5.11
N GLU A 104 -18.66 -0.98 -4.02
CA GLU A 104 -19.51 0.17 -3.67
C GLU A 104 -18.67 1.40 -3.24
N TYR A 105 -17.42 1.18 -2.84
CA TYR A 105 -16.54 2.27 -2.39
C TYR A 105 -15.86 2.95 -3.58
N ASN A 106 -15.61 4.25 -3.42
CA ASN A 106 -14.64 5.00 -4.21
C ASN A 106 -13.93 6.03 -3.32
N GLY A 107 -12.93 6.71 -3.85
CA GLY A 107 -12.15 7.65 -3.06
C GLY A 107 -11.15 8.44 -3.87
N LEU A 108 -10.34 9.23 -3.16
CA LEU A 108 -9.28 10.06 -3.72
C LEU A 108 -8.00 9.89 -2.91
N LYS A 109 -6.91 9.51 -3.57
CA LYS A 109 -5.55 9.62 -3.04
C LYS A 109 -4.88 10.81 -3.73
N MET A 110 -4.44 11.79 -2.96
CA MET A 110 -3.97 13.08 -3.46
C MET A 110 -2.53 13.33 -3.05
N ILE A 111 -1.73 13.85 -3.97
CA ILE A 111 -0.33 14.19 -3.74
C ILE A 111 0.00 15.58 -4.28
N LEU A 112 0.96 16.23 -3.64
CA LEU A 112 1.65 17.43 -4.13
C LEU A 112 3.09 17.11 -4.53
N TRP A 113 3.58 17.87 -5.52
CA TRP A 113 4.99 17.88 -5.86
C TRP A 113 5.50 19.33 -5.96
N GLN A 114 6.42 19.67 -5.06
CA GLN A 114 6.99 21.01 -4.93
C GLN A 114 8.44 21.04 -5.43
N ARG A 115 8.74 20.31 -6.52
CA ARG A 115 10.09 20.13 -7.08
C ARG A 115 11.11 19.53 -6.11
N LYS A 116 10.64 18.82 -5.12
CA LYS A 116 11.47 18.03 -4.18
C LYS A 116 11.72 16.62 -4.75
N PRO A 117 12.75 15.90 -4.27
CA PRO A 117 12.96 14.50 -4.68
C PRO A 117 11.93 13.53 -4.09
N TRP A 118 10.78 14.02 -3.66
CA TRP A 118 9.65 13.24 -3.13
C TRP A 118 8.31 13.90 -3.44
N ILE A 119 7.26 13.10 -3.36
CA ILE A 119 5.87 13.55 -3.36
C ILE A 119 5.35 13.69 -1.92
N GLU A 120 4.41 14.60 -1.71
CA GLU A 120 3.78 14.83 -0.40
C GLU A 120 2.29 14.43 -0.45
N PRO A 121 1.87 13.39 0.29
CA PRO A 121 0.46 13.02 0.38
C PRO A 121 -0.37 14.11 1.05
N ILE A 122 -1.56 14.37 0.52
CA ILE A 122 -2.58 15.25 1.13
C ILE A 122 -3.58 14.39 1.88
N SER A 123 -3.71 14.60 3.19
CA SER A 123 -4.62 13.83 4.03
C SER A 123 -6.09 14.23 3.85
N GLY A 124 -7.00 13.27 4.05
CA GLY A 124 -8.44 13.54 4.10
C GLY A 124 -8.81 14.51 5.22
N LYS A 125 -8.16 14.38 6.40
CA LYS A 125 -8.38 15.30 7.53
C LYS A 125 -8.10 16.76 7.18
N LEU A 126 -7.05 17.02 6.40
CA LEU A 126 -6.73 18.38 5.96
C LEU A 126 -7.85 18.95 5.11
N ILE A 127 -8.36 18.18 4.15
CA ILE A 127 -9.47 18.60 3.30
C ILE A 127 -10.75 18.81 4.12
N LYS A 128 -11.05 17.93 5.10
CA LYS A 128 -12.18 18.06 6.02
C LYS A 128 -12.20 19.42 6.72
N ASN A 129 -11.05 19.86 7.22
CA ASN A 129 -10.94 21.14 7.95
C ASN A 129 -11.21 22.37 7.06
N LEU A 130 -11.21 22.19 5.75
CA LEU A 130 -11.34 23.26 4.76
C LEU A 130 -12.63 23.18 3.95
N ILE A 131 -13.41 22.09 4.08
CA ILE A 131 -14.49 21.76 3.16
C ILE A 131 -15.66 22.75 3.20
N ASP A 132 -15.91 23.36 4.35
CA ASP A 132 -16.98 24.34 4.54
C ASP A 132 -16.57 25.80 4.16
N LYS A 133 -15.33 25.97 3.70
CA LYS A 133 -14.81 27.28 3.29
C LYS A 133 -15.55 27.80 2.06
N LYS A 134 -16.07 29.04 2.13
CA LYS A 134 -16.62 29.72 0.95
C LYS A 134 -15.49 30.14 0.02
N ILE A 135 -15.44 29.50 -1.15
CA ILE A 135 -14.41 29.74 -2.16
C ILE A 135 -15.04 30.39 -3.38
N LYS A 136 -14.50 31.52 -3.85
CA LYS A 136 -14.96 32.16 -5.09
C LYS A 136 -14.31 31.45 -6.29
N PRO A 137 -15.00 31.31 -7.43
CA PRO A 137 -14.38 30.83 -8.67
C PRO A 137 -13.23 31.73 -9.12
N ALA A 138 -12.25 31.15 -9.80
CA ALA A 138 -11.18 31.92 -10.39
C ALA A 138 -11.69 32.76 -11.58
N LYS A 139 -11.08 33.94 -11.81
CA LYS A 139 -11.42 34.80 -12.95
C LYS A 139 -11.20 34.07 -14.30
N LYS A 140 -10.14 33.27 -14.39
CA LYS A 140 -9.81 32.46 -15.57
C LYS A 140 -9.94 30.99 -15.18
N LYS A 141 -10.84 30.27 -15.87
CA LYS A 141 -11.00 28.83 -15.70
C LYS A 141 -9.84 28.05 -16.32
N GLY A 142 -9.52 26.91 -15.72
CA GLY A 142 -8.61 25.92 -16.30
C GLY A 142 -9.24 25.13 -17.45
N LYS A 143 -8.51 24.14 -17.96
CA LYS A 143 -8.94 23.24 -19.06
C LYS A 143 -8.69 21.79 -18.69
N ILE A 144 -9.46 20.89 -19.29
CA ILE A 144 -9.20 19.45 -19.21
C ILE A 144 -8.60 18.95 -20.54
N LYS A 145 -7.55 18.13 -20.44
CA LYS A 145 -6.86 17.50 -21.58
C LYS A 145 -6.56 16.06 -21.28
N LYS A 146 -6.79 15.16 -22.23
CA LYS A 146 -6.30 13.76 -22.13
C LYS A 146 -4.78 13.73 -22.38
N ILE A 147 -4.09 12.87 -21.64
CA ILE A 147 -2.64 12.71 -21.78
C ILE A 147 -2.26 11.22 -21.78
N ASN A 148 -1.26 10.88 -22.58
CA ASN A 148 -0.69 9.54 -22.64
C ASN A 148 0.79 9.57 -22.24
N LEU A 149 1.11 8.97 -21.08
CA LEU A 149 2.46 8.89 -20.53
C LEU A 149 2.94 7.44 -20.36
N TRP A 150 2.27 6.46 -20.96
CA TRP A 150 2.58 5.05 -20.81
C TRP A 150 4.02 4.68 -21.14
N LYS A 151 4.57 5.23 -22.22
CA LYS A 151 5.98 5.00 -22.60
C LYS A 151 6.95 5.48 -21.52
N LYS A 152 6.71 6.66 -20.96
CA LYS A 152 7.54 7.23 -19.88
C LYS A 152 7.40 6.43 -18.58
N TYR A 153 6.17 6.01 -18.24
CA TYR A 153 5.90 5.19 -17.07
C TYR A 153 6.60 3.83 -17.16
N LEU A 154 6.44 3.11 -18.25
CA LEU A 154 7.11 1.82 -18.44
C LEU A 154 8.63 1.96 -18.40
N SER A 155 9.18 2.99 -19.04
CA SER A 155 10.63 3.28 -18.95
C SER A 155 11.06 3.51 -17.49
N HIS A 156 10.21 4.19 -16.69
CA HIS A 156 10.51 4.42 -15.28
C HIS A 156 10.53 3.12 -14.46
N ILE A 157 9.49 2.30 -14.53
CA ILE A 157 9.46 1.07 -13.73
C ILE A 157 10.56 0.09 -14.15
N PHE A 158 10.89 0.01 -15.43
CA PHE A 158 11.99 -0.82 -15.91
C PHE A 158 13.38 -0.32 -15.52
N SER A 159 13.55 0.96 -15.18
CA SER A 159 14.84 1.49 -14.73
C SER A 159 15.30 0.97 -13.36
N PHE A 160 14.42 0.27 -12.63
CA PHE A 160 14.73 -0.32 -11.31
C PHE A 160 15.42 -1.69 -11.37
N VAL A 161 15.48 -2.29 -12.56
CA VAL A 161 16.04 -3.64 -12.76
C VAL A 161 16.88 -3.72 -14.02
N ASP A 162 17.81 -4.65 -14.03
CA ASP A 162 18.49 -5.06 -15.27
C ASP A 162 17.68 -6.19 -15.92
N LEU A 163 16.94 -5.87 -16.98
CA LEU A 163 16.12 -6.86 -17.69
C LEU A 163 16.91 -8.05 -18.22
N LYS A 164 18.23 -7.88 -18.49
CA LYS A 164 19.10 -8.99 -18.94
C LYS A 164 19.33 -10.05 -17.87
N LYS A 165 19.12 -9.70 -16.61
CA LYS A 165 19.25 -10.62 -15.47
C LYS A 165 17.98 -11.42 -15.19
N ILE A 166 16.87 -11.09 -15.83
CA ILE A 166 15.61 -11.82 -15.67
C ILE A 166 15.65 -13.06 -16.55
N LYS A 167 15.56 -14.25 -15.92
CA LYS A 167 15.50 -15.54 -16.58
C LYS A 167 14.06 -15.93 -16.95
N PRO A 168 13.86 -16.89 -17.87
CA PRO A 168 12.54 -17.45 -18.11
C PRO A 168 11.97 -18.09 -16.84
N LEU A 169 10.85 -17.54 -16.36
CA LEU A 169 10.10 -18.04 -15.22
C LEU A 169 8.64 -18.26 -15.62
N LYS A 170 7.98 -19.25 -15.03
CA LYS A 170 6.54 -19.47 -15.16
C LYS A 170 5.82 -18.87 -13.96
N ILE A 171 4.97 -17.89 -14.19
CA ILE A 171 4.38 -17.08 -13.13
C ILE A 171 2.86 -17.02 -13.31
N VAL A 172 2.12 -17.35 -12.26
CA VAL A 172 0.68 -17.09 -12.23
C VAL A 172 0.45 -15.69 -11.67
N VAL A 173 -0.21 -14.83 -12.41
CA VAL A 173 -0.52 -13.46 -11.96
C VAL A 173 -2.03 -13.31 -11.82
N ASP A 174 -2.46 -12.96 -10.62
CA ASP A 174 -3.84 -12.62 -10.31
C ASP A 174 -4.00 -11.10 -10.29
N ALA A 175 -4.75 -10.57 -11.23
CA ALA A 175 -5.06 -9.16 -11.33
C ALA A 175 -6.34 -8.77 -10.59
N GLY A 176 -7.12 -9.73 -10.07
CA GLY A 176 -8.36 -9.46 -9.34
C GLY A 176 -9.35 -8.55 -10.08
N ASN A 177 -9.40 -8.62 -11.42
CA ASN A 177 -10.13 -7.67 -12.27
C ASN A 177 -9.65 -6.20 -12.16
N GLY A 178 -8.49 -5.98 -11.52
CA GLY A 178 -7.85 -4.69 -11.28
C GLY A 178 -6.88 -4.26 -12.37
N LEU A 179 -6.18 -3.16 -12.11
CA LEU A 179 -5.29 -2.49 -13.07
C LEU A 179 -4.06 -3.32 -13.47
N ALA A 180 -3.67 -4.34 -12.70
CA ALA A 180 -2.63 -5.28 -13.09
C ALA A 180 -2.95 -5.98 -14.41
N GLY A 181 -4.25 -6.24 -14.70
CA GLY A 181 -4.68 -6.82 -15.98
C GLY A 181 -4.33 -5.96 -17.20
N LYS A 182 -4.16 -4.66 -17.02
CA LYS A 182 -3.72 -3.73 -18.07
C LYS A 182 -2.20 -3.61 -18.17
N VAL A 183 -1.49 -3.62 -17.04
CA VAL A 183 -0.06 -3.32 -16.98
C VAL A 183 0.80 -4.56 -17.23
N ILE A 184 0.45 -5.70 -16.64
CA ILE A 184 1.23 -6.93 -16.77
C ILE A 184 1.43 -7.37 -18.24
N PRO A 185 0.43 -7.29 -19.14
CA PRO A 185 0.66 -7.58 -20.55
C PRO A 185 1.70 -6.68 -21.22
N LEU A 186 1.83 -5.42 -20.76
CA LEU A 186 2.86 -4.49 -21.27
C LEU A 186 4.25 -4.87 -20.73
N ILE A 187 4.35 -5.26 -19.48
CA ILE A 187 5.59 -5.77 -18.84
C ILE A 187 6.01 -7.07 -19.51
N ALA A 188 5.09 -8.01 -19.71
CA ALA A 188 5.36 -9.34 -20.30
C ALA A 188 6.02 -9.28 -21.70
N LYS A 189 5.76 -8.21 -22.47
CA LYS A 189 6.43 -7.99 -23.78
C LYS A 189 7.92 -7.72 -23.66
N LYS A 190 8.44 -7.41 -22.48
CA LYS A 190 9.84 -7.01 -22.25
C LYS A 190 10.64 -7.97 -21.38
N ILE A 191 10.00 -8.99 -20.83
CA ILE A 191 10.64 -10.01 -19.98
C ILE A 191 10.48 -11.41 -20.60
N PRO A 192 11.41 -12.35 -20.40
CA PRO A 192 11.35 -13.68 -21.00
C PRO A 192 10.44 -14.64 -20.22
N CYS A 193 9.57 -14.12 -19.33
CA CYS A 193 8.74 -14.92 -18.45
C CYS A 193 7.42 -15.35 -19.11
N ARG A 194 6.96 -16.55 -18.78
CA ARG A 194 5.62 -17.04 -19.15
C ARG A 194 4.62 -16.64 -18.08
N ILE A 195 3.75 -15.69 -18.41
CA ILE A 195 2.67 -15.24 -17.53
C ILE A 195 1.42 -16.11 -17.78
N ILE A 196 0.88 -16.66 -16.69
CA ILE A 196 -0.43 -17.34 -16.67
C ILE A 196 -1.40 -16.39 -16.01
N PRO A 197 -2.33 -15.77 -16.78
CA PRO A 197 -3.21 -14.75 -16.26
C PRO A 197 -4.40 -15.32 -15.48
N LEU A 198 -4.76 -14.66 -14.37
CA LEU A 198 -6.02 -14.79 -13.67
C LEU A 198 -6.71 -13.44 -13.60
N PHE A 199 -7.95 -13.38 -14.06
CA PHE A 199 -8.86 -12.22 -13.93
C PHE A 199 -8.31 -10.91 -14.47
N PHE A 200 -7.65 -10.93 -15.65
CA PHE A 200 -7.05 -9.75 -16.29
C PHE A 200 -8.06 -8.78 -16.90
N LYS A 201 -9.31 -9.23 -17.19
CA LYS A 201 -10.37 -8.34 -17.66
C LYS A 201 -10.70 -7.34 -16.56
N LEU A 202 -10.53 -6.04 -16.82
CA LEU A 202 -10.88 -4.98 -15.89
C LEU A 202 -12.39 -4.98 -15.65
N ASP A 203 -12.81 -5.09 -14.41
CA ASP A 203 -14.21 -5.06 -14.01
C ASP A 203 -14.37 -4.49 -12.60
N GLY A 204 -14.98 -3.31 -12.50
CA GLY A 204 -15.20 -2.63 -11.22
C GLY A 204 -16.19 -3.34 -10.28
N ASN A 205 -16.86 -4.41 -10.73
CA ASN A 205 -17.70 -5.25 -9.87
C ASN A 205 -16.91 -6.32 -9.10
N PHE A 206 -15.64 -6.58 -9.46
CA PHE A 206 -14.79 -7.62 -8.86
C PHE A 206 -15.48 -9.00 -8.78
N PRO A 207 -15.97 -9.57 -9.92
CA PRO A 207 -16.85 -10.74 -9.89
C PRO A 207 -16.17 -12.04 -9.45
N ASN A 208 -14.85 -12.10 -9.40
CA ASN A 208 -14.11 -13.33 -9.14
C ASN A 208 -13.72 -13.53 -7.68
N HIS A 209 -13.31 -12.50 -7.02
CA HIS A 209 -12.97 -12.42 -5.59
C HIS A 209 -12.76 -10.96 -5.14
N SER A 210 -12.68 -10.73 -3.85
CA SER A 210 -12.33 -9.43 -3.29
C SER A 210 -10.96 -8.96 -3.79
N PRO A 211 -10.78 -7.67 -4.10
CA PRO A 211 -9.46 -7.12 -4.42
C PRO A 211 -8.52 -7.01 -3.21
N ASN A 212 -8.97 -7.44 -2.03
CA ASN A 212 -8.18 -7.45 -0.80
C ASN A 212 -7.50 -8.80 -0.59
N PRO A 213 -6.16 -8.91 -0.69
CA PRO A 213 -5.45 -10.19 -0.52
C PRO A 213 -5.57 -10.79 0.90
N PHE A 214 -5.95 -9.98 1.89
CA PHE A 214 -6.10 -10.43 3.28
C PHE A 214 -7.51 -10.92 3.60
N GLU A 215 -8.44 -10.81 2.67
CA GLU A 215 -9.78 -11.35 2.84
C GLU A 215 -9.78 -12.86 2.62
N LYS A 216 -10.53 -13.57 3.47
CA LYS A 216 -10.60 -15.03 3.42
C LYS A 216 -11.04 -15.51 2.02
N GLY A 217 -10.26 -16.38 1.41
CA GLY A 217 -10.56 -16.98 0.12
C GLY A 217 -10.12 -16.14 -1.10
N ALA A 218 -9.68 -14.90 -0.94
CA ALA A 218 -9.28 -14.04 -2.05
C ALA A 218 -8.15 -14.64 -2.89
N MET A 219 -7.19 -15.30 -2.26
CA MET A 219 -6.03 -15.92 -2.94
C MET A 219 -6.21 -17.40 -3.31
N ASP A 220 -7.34 -18.05 -2.97
CA ASP A 220 -7.51 -19.50 -3.15
C ASP A 220 -7.31 -19.96 -4.60
N LYS A 221 -7.83 -19.20 -5.56
CA LYS A 221 -7.69 -19.53 -6.99
C LYS A 221 -6.27 -19.36 -7.48
N LEU A 222 -5.56 -18.33 -7.01
CA LEU A 222 -4.14 -18.13 -7.29
C LEU A 222 -3.31 -19.29 -6.74
N ILE A 223 -3.46 -19.63 -5.46
CA ILE A 223 -2.74 -20.71 -4.77
C ILE A 223 -2.93 -22.04 -5.52
N LYS A 224 -4.20 -22.42 -5.78
CA LYS A 224 -4.52 -23.64 -6.54
C LYS A 224 -3.89 -23.65 -7.93
N LYS A 225 -3.90 -22.50 -8.61
CA LYS A 225 -3.35 -22.39 -9.96
C LYS A 225 -1.83 -22.49 -9.97
N VAL A 226 -1.12 -21.88 -9.00
CA VAL A 226 0.34 -21.99 -8.86
C VAL A 226 0.77 -23.45 -8.75
N VAL A 227 0.15 -24.20 -7.84
CA VAL A 227 0.47 -25.61 -7.62
C VAL A 227 0.12 -26.47 -8.84
N LYS A 228 -1.09 -26.30 -9.41
CA LYS A 228 -1.55 -27.05 -10.60
C LYS A 228 -0.64 -26.85 -11.80
N GLU A 229 -0.22 -25.62 -12.06
CA GLU A 229 0.64 -25.26 -13.18
C GLU A 229 2.13 -25.58 -12.92
N ARG A 230 2.50 -25.98 -11.71
CA ARG A 230 3.91 -26.07 -11.29
C ARG A 230 4.66 -24.78 -11.63
N ALA A 231 4.05 -23.63 -11.30
CA ALA A 231 4.65 -22.33 -11.54
C ALA A 231 5.81 -22.09 -10.57
N ASP A 232 6.79 -21.27 -10.97
CA ASP A 232 7.89 -20.89 -10.09
C ASP A 232 7.40 -20.08 -8.91
N PHE A 233 6.37 -19.25 -9.12
CA PHE A 233 5.64 -18.54 -8.07
C PHE A 233 4.33 -17.92 -8.61
N GLY A 234 3.52 -17.43 -7.69
CA GLY A 234 2.31 -16.65 -7.97
C GLY A 234 2.41 -15.23 -7.47
N VAL A 235 1.60 -14.36 -8.03
CA VAL A 235 1.51 -12.94 -7.65
C VAL A 235 0.07 -12.50 -7.59
N PHE A 236 -0.34 -11.88 -6.50
CA PHE A 236 -1.61 -11.19 -6.34
C PHE A 236 -1.38 -9.67 -6.30
N PHE A 237 -2.11 -8.92 -7.11
CA PHE A 237 -2.16 -7.46 -7.03
C PHE A 237 -3.54 -7.01 -6.52
N ASP A 238 -3.59 -5.98 -5.68
CA ASP A 238 -4.85 -5.34 -5.33
C ASP A 238 -5.38 -4.43 -6.46
N GLY A 239 -6.54 -3.79 -6.25
CA GLY A 239 -7.27 -3.11 -7.34
C GLY A 239 -6.50 -1.99 -8.03
N ASP A 240 -5.79 -1.14 -7.31
CA ASP A 240 -4.99 -0.01 -7.83
C ASP A 240 -3.47 -0.30 -7.85
N THR A 241 -3.08 -1.52 -7.46
CA THR A 241 -1.73 -2.11 -7.64
C THR A 241 -0.62 -1.47 -6.80
N ASP A 242 -0.97 -0.86 -5.66
CA ASP A 242 0.05 -0.44 -4.70
C ASP A 242 0.54 -1.60 -3.80
N ARG A 243 -0.19 -2.73 -3.79
CA ARG A 243 0.15 -3.95 -3.05
C ARG A 243 0.50 -5.10 -3.97
N ILE A 244 1.46 -5.90 -3.50
CA ILE A 244 1.85 -7.15 -4.15
C ILE A 244 2.04 -8.25 -3.10
N VAL A 245 1.35 -9.39 -3.26
CA VAL A 245 1.56 -10.57 -2.43
C VAL A 245 2.13 -11.68 -3.31
N LEU A 246 3.27 -12.22 -2.92
CA LEU A 246 3.86 -13.39 -3.57
C LEU A 246 3.27 -14.69 -2.98
N VAL A 247 3.15 -15.70 -3.82
CA VAL A 247 2.82 -17.08 -3.43
C VAL A 247 3.94 -17.97 -3.93
N ASP A 248 4.55 -18.75 -3.05
CA ASP A 248 5.65 -19.64 -3.44
C ASP A 248 5.16 -20.84 -4.27
N GLU A 249 6.09 -21.64 -4.81
CA GLU A 249 5.80 -22.79 -5.66
C GLU A 249 5.03 -23.92 -4.94
N LYS A 250 4.92 -23.84 -3.61
CA LYS A 250 4.13 -24.78 -2.78
C LYS A 250 2.72 -24.28 -2.49
N GLY A 251 2.42 -23.03 -2.90
CA GLY A 251 1.15 -22.39 -2.63
C GLY A 251 1.10 -21.59 -1.31
N GLU A 252 2.25 -21.35 -0.66
CA GLU A 252 2.31 -20.59 0.58
C GLU A 252 2.41 -19.08 0.30
N PRO A 253 1.48 -18.24 0.79
CA PRO A 253 1.58 -16.79 0.65
C PRO A 253 2.73 -16.21 1.46
N LEU A 254 3.47 -15.30 0.87
CA LEU A 254 4.51 -14.51 1.51
C LEU A 254 3.97 -13.12 1.82
N PHE A 255 3.81 -12.80 3.10
CA PHE A 255 3.36 -11.47 3.52
C PHE A 255 4.53 -10.48 3.68
N GLY A 256 4.20 -9.23 3.97
CA GLY A 256 5.09 -8.09 3.88
C GLY A 256 6.44 -8.23 4.58
N ASP A 257 6.52 -8.94 5.72
CA ASP A 257 7.78 -9.13 6.44
C ASP A 257 8.82 -9.90 5.62
N LEU A 258 8.41 -11.03 5.05
CA LEU A 258 9.29 -11.90 4.25
C LEU A 258 9.67 -11.23 2.93
N GLN A 259 8.71 -10.57 2.29
CA GLN A 259 8.95 -9.82 1.06
C GLN A 259 9.90 -8.64 1.29
N LEU A 260 9.71 -7.88 2.39
CA LEU A 260 10.62 -6.79 2.76
C LEU A 260 12.04 -7.28 2.98
N LEU A 261 12.22 -8.45 3.61
CA LEU A 261 13.55 -9.03 3.84
C LEU A 261 14.23 -9.49 2.54
N LEU A 262 13.47 -10.02 1.58
CA LEU A 262 14.02 -10.33 0.25
C LEU A 262 14.49 -9.05 -0.47
N LEU A 263 13.68 -8.00 -0.46
CA LEU A 263 14.05 -6.70 -1.03
C LEU A 263 15.26 -6.11 -0.28
N ALA A 264 15.23 -6.11 1.05
CA ALA A 264 16.30 -5.59 1.88
C ALA A 264 17.65 -6.26 1.58
N LYS A 265 17.65 -7.59 1.41
CA LYS A 265 18.85 -8.36 1.08
C LYS A 265 19.49 -7.90 -0.24
N LYS A 266 18.69 -7.65 -1.28
CA LYS A 266 19.16 -7.09 -2.54
C LYS A 266 19.68 -5.66 -2.36
N PHE A 267 18.85 -4.79 -1.80
CA PHE A 267 19.18 -3.38 -1.65
C PHE A 267 20.41 -3.14 -0.77
N LEU A 268 20.58 -3.88 0.33
CA LEU A 268 21.74 -3.73 1.22
C LEU A 268 23.02 -4.31 0.63
N LYS A 269 22.93 -5.30 -0.28
CA LYS A 269 24.07 -5.77 -1.05
C LYS A 269 24.58 -4.70 -2.02
N GLU A 270 23.67 -3.95 -2.65
CA GLU A 270 23.99 -2.88 -3.61
C GLU A 270 24.34 -1.55 -2.92
N HIS A 271 23.70 -1.28 -1.78
CA HIS A 271 23.83 -0.04 -1.00
C HIS A 271 24.07 -0.35 0.49
N PRO A 272 25.28 -0.77 0.88
CA PRO A 272 25.60 -1.11 2.27
C PRO A 272 25.33 0.06 3.24
N LYS A 273 25.02 -0.26 4.50
CA LYS A 273 24.72 0.70 5.59
C LYS A 273 23.48 1.58 5.39
N SER A 274 22.70 1.35 4.35
CA SER A 274 21.50 2.13 4.08
C SER A 274 20.40 1.88 5.10
N ALA A 275 19.56 2.90 5.32
CA ALA A 275 18.38 2.79 6.15
C ALA A 275 17.24 2.09 5.40
N ILE A 276 16.50 1.24 6.12
CA ILE A 276 15.28 0.58 5.67
C ILE A 276 14.20 0.82 6.71
N VAL A 277 13.03 1.31 6.25
CA VAL A 277 11.89 1.60 7.12
C VAL A 277 10.98 0.39 7.21
N TYR A 278 10.55 0.05 8.44
CA TYR A 278 9.59 -1.00 8.73
C TYR A 278 8.60 -0.55 9.82
N LYS A 279 7.47 -1.26 9.98
CA LYS A 279 6.40 -0.87 10.89
C LYS A 279 6.43 -1.62 12.22
N VAL A 280 5.79 -1.02 13.23
CA VAL A 280 5.70 -1.58 14.59
C VAL A 280 5.04 -2.95 14.67
N ASP A 281 4.19 -3.30 13.70
CA ASP A 281 3.47 -4.58 13.62
C ASP A 281 4.18 -5.63 12.75
N GLN A 282 5.39 -5.34 12.26
CA GLN A 282 6.21 -6.30 11.53
C GLN A 282 7.02 -7.18 12.48
N SER A 283 7.44 -8.35 11.97
CA SER A 283 8.23 -9.32 12.71
C SER A 283 9.53 -8.70 13.24
N ARG A 284 9.95 -9.15 14.42
CA ARG A 284 11.29 -8.86 14.98
C ARG A 284 12.40 -9.30 14.02
N ALA A 285 12.18 -10.35 13.25
CA ALA A 285 13.10 -10.80 12.21
C ALA A 285 13.47 -9.68 11.24
N VAL A 286 12.55 -8.75 10.94
CA VAL A 286 12.83 -7.64 10.02
C VAL A 286 13.97 -6.78 10.55
N LYS A 287 13.90 -6.37 11.82
CA LYS A 287 14.99 -5.61 12.46
C LYS A 287 16.28 -6.40 12.49
N GLU A 288 16.23 -7.62 13.01
CA GLU A 288 17.41 -8.46 13.24
C GLU A 288 18.15 -8.78 11.94
N PHE A 289 17.44 -9.11 10.87
CA PHE A 289 18.08 -9.40 9.58
C PHE A 289 18.59 -8.15 8.87
N ILE A 290 17.92 -7.00 8.98
CA ILE A 290 18.44 -5.74 8.43
C ILE A 290 19.77 -5.39 9.11
N GLU A 291 19.84 -5.49 10.45
CA GLU A 291 21.08 -5.28 11.21
C GLU A 291 22.17 -6.29 10.83
N LYS A 292 21.82 -7.58 10.73
CA LYS A 292 22.73 -8.65 10.30
C LYS A 292 23.29 -8.42 8.89
N MET A 293 22.49 -7.84 8.00
CA MET A 293 22.92 -7.47 6.65
C MET A 293 23.66 -6.12 6.58
N GLY A 294 23.98 -5.52 7.73
CA GLY A 294 24.71 -4.24 7.83
C GLY A 294 23.88 -3.00 7.51
N GLY A 295 22.54 -3.12 7.45
CA GLY A 295 21.64 -2.00 7.25
C GLY A 295 21.21 -1.33 8.55
N LYS A 296 20.53 -0.18 8.43
CA LYS A 296 19.95 0.57 9.55
C LYS A 296 18.42 0.41 9.57
N PRO A 297 17.83 -0.40 10.48
CA PRO A 297 16.38 -0.54 10.57
C PRO A 297 15.78 0.70 11.24
N ILE A 298 14.77 1.30 10.60
CA ILE A 298 14.02 2.45 11.12
C ILE A 298 12.59 2.03 11.34
N ARG A 299 12.17 1.96 12.62
CA ARG A 299 10.80 1.58 13.01
C ARG A 299 9.86 2.78 12.94
N THR A 300 8.66 2.61 12.39
CA THR A 300 7.66 3.67 12.28
C THR A 300 6.24 3.18 12.61
N LYS A 301 5.29 4.12 12.73
CA LYS A 301 3.86 3.86 12.89
C LYS A 301 3.29 3.18 11.66
N VAL A 302 2.14 2.51 11.85
CA VAL A 302 1.38 1.92 10.74
C VAL A 302 0.71 3.01 9.89
N GLY A 303 0.89 2.96 8.58
CA GLY A 303 0.30 3.88 7.59
C GLY A 303 1.35 4.39 6.60
N TYR A 304 0.98 4.43 5.32
CA TYR A 304 1.85 4.87 4.23
C TYR A 304 2.49 6.25 4.50
N PHE A 305 1.69 7.19 5.01
CA PHE A 305 2.17 8.55 5.36
C PHE A 305 3.39 8.51 6.28
N TYR A 306 3.34 7.68 7.33
CA TYR A 306 4.45 7.55 8.30
C TYR A 306 5.66 6.84 7.69
N THR A 307 5.43 5.83 6.84
CA THR A 307 6.50 5.15 6.12
C THR A 307 7.24 6.12 5.21
N ALA A 308 6.53 6.86 4.36
CA ALA A 308 7.12 7.84 3.46
C ALA A 308 7.84 8.98 4.22
N LYS A 309 7.27 9.46 5.35
CA LYS A 309 7.90 10.46 6.22
C LYS A 309 9.20 9.92 6.82
N ALA A 310 9.17 8.75 7.46
CA ALA A 310 10.35 8.15 8.07
C ALA A 310 11.45 7.86 7.04
N MET A 311 11.07 7.44 5.83
CA MET A 311 12.02 7.25 4.74
C MET A 311 12.74 8.54 4.36
N ARG A 312 12.00 9.65 4.21
CA ARG A 312 12.59 10.97 3.87
C ARG A 312 13.52 11.48 4.97
N GLU A 313 13.08 11.43 6.22
CA GLU A 313 13.85 11.91 7.39
C GLU A 313 15.15 11.14 7.59
N ASN A 314 15.17 9.85 7.29
CA ASN A 314 16.32 8.98 7.43
C ASN A 314 17.05 8.68 6.12
N LYS A 315 16.66 9.31 5.00
CA LYS A 315 17.19 9.04 3.63
C LYS A 315 17.16 7.55 3.30
N ALA A 316 16.15 6.83 3.83
CA ALA A 316 16.02 5.39 3.64
C ALA A 316 15.73 5.04 2.17
N ILE A 317 16.36 3.97 1.69
CA ILE A 317 16.27 3.55 0.29
C ILE A 317 15.05 2.70 0.00
N LEU A 318 14.51 2.04 1.03
CA LEU A 318 13.39 1.13 0.97
C LEU A 318 12.51 1.29 2.21
N GLY A 319 11.21 1.22 2.04
CA GLY A 319 10.24 1.08 3.11
C GLY A 319 9.26 -0.04 2.81
N GLY A 320 8.87 -0.81 3.83
CA GLY A 320 7.92 -1.90 3.65
C GLY A 320 6.90 -1.99 4.77
N GLU A 321 5.76 -2.61 4.45
CA GLU A 321 4.62 -2.74 5.35
C GLU A 321 4.15 -4.20 5.47
N THR A 322 3.59 -4.56 6.61
CA THR A 322 2.88 -5.84 6.79
C THR A 322 1.82 -6.06 5.72
N SER A 323 1.19 -4.96 5.26
CA SER A 323 0.17 -4.92 4.22
C SER A 323 0.69 -5.08 2.79
N CYS A 324 1.98 -5.39 2.61
CA CYS A 324 2.63 -5.63 1.31
C CYS A 324 2.71 -4.40 0.39
N HIS A 325 2.77 -3.19 0.96
CA HIS A 325 3.23 -1.99 0.25
C HIS A 325 4.75 -1.88 0.37
N PHE A 326 5.40 -1.52 -0.73
CA PHE A 326 6.85 -1.28 -0.76
C PHE A 326 7.14 0.04 -1.44
N ALA A 327 7.73 0.97 -0.68
CA ALA A 327 8.09 2.30 -1.13
C ALA A 327 9.60 2.37 -1.43
N PHE A 328 9.95 3.08 -2.49
CA PHE A 328 11.33 3.17 -2.98
C PHE A 328 11.77 4.63 -3.04
N LYS A 329 12.98 4.92 -2.55
CA LYS A 329 13.57 6.27 -2.62
C LYS A 329 13.54 6.83 -4.04
N ASP A 330 13.98 6.03 -5.01
CA ASP A 330 14.10 6.45 -6.40
C ASP A 330 12.76 6.47 -7.15
N ASN A 331 11.67 6.02 -6.49
CA ASN A 331 10.28 6.26 -6.88
C ASN A 331 9.67 7.42 -6.08
N PHE A 332 10.45 8.46 -5.80
CA PHE A 332 9.99 9.63 -5.04
C PHE A 332 9.42 9.29 -3.65
N TYR A 333 9.95 8.24 -3.01
CA TYR A 333 9.48 7.67 -1.73
C TYR A 333 8.05 7.14 -1.78
N ALA A 334 7.55 6.85 -2.97
CA ALA A 334 6.24 6.26 -3.19
C ALA A 334 6.31 4.74 -3.32
N ASP A 335 5.21 4.08 -2.96
CA ASP A 335 5.02 2.66 -3.17
C ASP A 335 4.72 2.33 -4.65
N SER A 336 5.06 1.10 -5.04
CA SER A 336 4.74 0.55 -6.36
C SER A 336 4.78 -0.96 -6.33
N GLY A 337 3.66 -1.60 -6.60
CA GLY A 337 3.59 -3.06 -6.76
C GLY A 337 4.35 -3.53 -8.00
N PHE A 338 4.41 -2.74 -9.08
CA PHE A 338 5.12 -3.15 -10.30
C PHE A 338 6.63 -3.03 -10.19
N ILE A 339 7.15 -2.01 -9.51
CA ILE A 339 8.59 -1.92 -9.21
C ILE A 339 8.98 -3.09 -8.31
N ALA A 340 8.21 -3.37 -7.26
CA ALA A 340 8.45 -4.53 -6.40
C ALA A 340 8.40 -5.85 -7.20
N PHE A 341 7.42 -6.03 -8.08
CA PHE A 341 7.30 -7.20 -8.94
C PHE A 341 8.57 -7.41 -9.80
N LEU A 342 9.03 -6.38 -10.48
CA LEU A 342 10.22 -6.45 -11.33
C LEU A 342 11.47 -6.79 -10.51
N ILE A 343 11.62 -6.20 -9.32
CA ILE A 343 12.74 -6.50 -8.43
C ILE A 343 12.67 -7.95 -7.92
N PHE A 344 11.48 -8.45 -7.56
CA PHE A 344 11.32 -9.87 -7.20
C PHE A 344 11.67 -10.82 -8.35
N LEU A 345 11.27 -10.48 -9.59
CA LEU A 345 11.69 -11.23 -10.77
C LEU A 345 13.21 -11.31 -10.89
N GLU A 346 13.90 -10.21 -10.70
CA GLU A 346 15.36 -10.18 -10.75
C GLU A 346 15.99 -11.00 -9.61
N ILE A 347 15.51 -10.87 -8.37
CA ILE A 347 15.98 -11.63 -7.20
C ILE A 347 15.83 -13.14 -7.44
N ILE A 348 14.64 -13.58 -7.86
CA ILE A 348 14.36 -15.00 -8.08
C ILE A 348 15.20 -15.53 -9.25
N SER A 349 15.30 -14.77 -10.34
CA SER A 349 16.08 -15.15 -11.53
C SER A 349 17.57 -15.29 -11.27
N GLN A 350 18.14 -14.47 -10.40
CA GLN A 350 19.56 -14.54 -10.04
C GLN A 350 19.87 -15.63 -9.02
N SER A 351 18.84 -16.18 -8.39
CA SER A 351 18.97 -17.28 -7.46
C SER A 351 18.81 -18.61 -8.19
N ASN A 352 19.59 -19.61 -7.77
CA ASN A 352 19.35 -21.00 -8.16
C ASN A 352 18.41 -21.73 -7.18
N LYS A 353 17.69 -20.99 -6.31
CA LYS A 353 16.80 -21.50 -5.28
C LYS A 353 15.35 -21.18 -5.62
N LYS A 354 14.44 -22.04 -5.21
CA LYS A 354 13.00 -21.77 -5.24
C LYS A 354 12.62 -20.65 -4.26
N LEU A 355 11.48 -20.01 -4.48
CA LEU A 355 11.05 -18.89 -3.63
C LEU A 355 10.88 -19.33 -2.16
N SER A 356 10.33 -20.53 -1.89
CA SER A 356 10.21 -21.09 -0.54
C SER A 356 11.56 -21.26 0.17
N GLU A 357 12.62 -21.58 -0.58
CA GLU A 357 13.97 -21.74 -0.04
C GLU A 357 14.64 -20.39 0.24
N LEU A 358 14.39 -19.38 -0.62
CA LEU A 358 14.91 -18.02 -0.44
C LEU A 358 14.43 -17.37 0.86
N VAL A 359 13.20 -17.66 1.28
CA VAL A 359 12.60 -17.06 2.48
C VAL A 359 12.77 -17.91 3.73
N LYS A 360 13.28 -19.15 3.60
CA LYS A 360 13.40 -20.11 4.72
C LYS A 360 14.21 -19.54 5.89
N GLU A 361 15.31 -18.87 5.58
CA GLU A 361 16.19 -18.29 6.60
C GLU A 361 15.50 -17.20 7.44
N PHE A 362 14.45 -16.54 6.92
CA PHE A 362 13.73 -15.46 7.60
C PHE A 362 12.57 -15.98 8.49
N LYS A 363 12.15 -17.23 8.31
CA LYS A 363 11.02 -17.84 9.05
C LYS A 363 11.47 -18.36 10.42
N ILE A 364 12.01 -17.48 11.28
CA ILE A 364 12.56 -17.85 12.59
C ILE A 364 11.58 -17.62 13.75
N TYR A 365 10.47 -16.96 13.50
CA TYR A 365 9.42 -16.66 14.49
C TYR A 365 8.05 -17.13 13.99
N SER A 366 7.15 -17.42 14.95
CA SER A 366 5.72 -17.63 14.69
C SER A 366 4.97 -16.35 15.03
N LYS A 367 4.18 -15.81 14.08
CA LYS A 367 3.45 -14.54 14.23
C LYS A 367 1.98 -14.69 13.85
N ILE A 368 1.10 -14.01 14.60
CA ILE A 368 -0.32 -13.86 14.28
C ILE A 368 -0.70 -12.38 14.37
N HIS A 369 -1.50 -11.94 13.40
CA HIS A 369 -2.16 -10.65 13.40
C HIS A 369 -3.68 -10.83 13.50
N ILE A 370 -4.31 -10.15 14.46
CA ILE A 370 -5.77 -10.12 14.65
C ILE A 370 -6.24 -8.71 14.30
N PRO A 371 -6.94 -8.52 13.18
CA PRO A 371 -7.26 -7.20 12.66
C PRO A 371 -8.31 -6.46 13.49
N ALA A 372 -9.16 -7.17 14.22
CA ALA A 372 -10.21 -6.54 15.02
C ALA A 372 -10.60 -7.40 16.24
N ILE A 373 -10.45 -6.83 17.43
CA ILE A 373 -11.01 -7.32 18.67
C ILE A 373 -11.92 -6.23 19.20
N LYS A 374 -13.23 -6.50 19.30
CA LYS A 374 -14.21 -5.56 19.86
C LYS A 374 -13.95 -5.36 21.34
N VAL A 375 -13.92 -4.12 21.80
CA VAL A 375 -13.73 -3.74 23.21
C VAL A 375 -14.62 -2.57 23.56
N LYS A 376 -15.05 -2.50 24.83
CA LYS A 376 -15.88 -1.38 25.34
C LYS A 376 -15.06 -0.09 25.49
N ASN A 377 -13.85 -0.21 26.01
CA ASN A 377 -12.96 0.93 26.24
C ASN A 377 -11.52 0.55 25.87
N LYS A 378 -11.03 1.15 24.78
CA LYS A 378 -9.69 0.87 24.22
C LYS A 378 -8.58 1.33 25.15
N GLU A 379 -8.73 2.49 25.74
CA GLU A 379 -7.77 3.14 26.62
C GLU A 379 -7.58 2.32 27.92
N LYS A 380 -8.69 1.86 28.50
CA LYS A 380 -8.68 1.00 29.70
C LYS A 380 -7.93 -0.33 29.45
N VAL A 381 -8.16 -0.94 28.29
CA VAL A 381 -7.46 -2.19 27.91
C VAL A 381 -5.95 -1.94 27.77
N ILE A 382 -5.55 -0.87 27.10
CA ILE A 382 -4.14 -0.53 26.91
C ILE A 382 -3.44 -0.27 28.26
N GLU A 383 -4.03 0.54 29.12
CA GLU A 383 -3.45 0.87 30.43
C GLU A 383 -3.39 -0.34 31.37
N PHE A 384 -4.41 -1.20 31.33
CA PHE A 384 -4.39 -2.46 32.10
C PHE A 384 -3.24 -3.36 31.64
N LEU A 385 -3.11 -3.60 30.33
CA LEU A 385 -2.05 -4.47 29.81
C LEU A 385 -0.66 -3.87 30.00
N LYS A 386 -0.51 -2.56 29.89
CA LYS A 386 0.73 -1.85 30.19
C LYS A 386 1.19 -2.10 31.65
N ARG A 387 0.27 -2.01 32.61
CA ARG A 387 0.55 -2.31 34.02
C ARG A 387 0.87 -3.79 34.28
N LYS A 388 0.07 -4.70 33.67
CA LYS A 388 0.26 -6.14 33.83
C LYS A 388 1.59 -6.64 33.29
N TYR A 389 2.04 -6.08 32.16
CA TYR A 389 3.28 -6.48 31.50
C TYR A 389 4.44 -5.48 31.71
N LYS A 390 4.43 -4.75 32.82
CA LYS A 390 5.43 -3.71 33.15
C LYS A 390 6.89 -4.19 33.16
N ASN A 391 7.11 -5.49 33.34
CA ASN A 391 8.44 -6.11 33.34
C ASN A 391 9.02 -6.33 31.91
N GLY A 392 8.21 -6.13 30.87
CA GLY A 392 8.67 -6.15 29.49
C GLY A 392 9.19 -4.78 29.06
N LYS A 393 9.95 -4.74 27.96
CA LYS A 393 10.35 -3.48 27.33
C LYS A 393 9.15 -2.84 26.65
N ILE A 394 8.69 -1.72 27.20
CA ILE A 394 7.49 -0.99 26.71
C ILE A 394 7.91 0.06 25.69
N ASP A 395 7.17 0.10 24.57
CA ASP A 395 7.23 1.13 23.53
C ASP A 395 5.81 1.58 23.16
N GLN A 396 5.60 2.89 23.06
CA GLN A 396 4.31 3.51 22.74
C GLN A 396 4.35 4.31 21.42
N LEU A 397 5.22 3.94 20.49
CA LEU A 397 5.33 4.60 19.19
C LEU A 397 3.99 4.56 18.42
N ASP A 398 3.28 3.40 18.42
CA ASP A 398 1.94 3.26 17.84
C ASP A 398 1.13 2.23 18.65
N GLY A 399 0.32 2.72 19.58
CA GLY A 399 -0.35 1.91 20.58
C GLY A 399 0.61 1.43 21.68
N LEU A 400 0.43 0.20 22.15
CA LEU A 400 1.26 -0.43 23.16
C LEU A 400 2.04 -1.60 22.58
N THR A 401 3.34 -1.51 22.50
CA THR A 401 4.22 -2.65 22.24
C THR A 401 4.89 -3.07 23.55
N VAL A 402 4.91 -4.37 23.84
CA VAL A 402 5.65 -4.94 24.96
C VAL A 402 6.52 -6.08 24.44
N GLU A 403 7.83 -5.98 24.69
CA GLU A 403 8.82 -6.94 24.19
C GLU A 403 9.48 -7.70 25.33
N TYR A 404 9.56 -9.03 25.18
CA TYR A 404 10.30 -9.99 25.97
C TYR A 404 11.32 -10.73 25.09
N ASN A 405 12.24 -11.45 25.67
CA ASN A 405 13.27 -12.19 24.94
C ASN A 405 12.70 -13.21 23.94
N ASN A 406 11.56 -13.87 24.31
CA ASN A 406 11.02 -15.00 23.56
C ASN A 406 9.73 -14.67 22.81
N TRP A 407 9.11 -13.54 23.09
CA TRP A 407 7.85 -13.11 22.47
C TRP A 407 7.65 -11.61 22.64
N TRP A 408 6.74 -11.06 21.86
CA TRP A 408 6.30 -9.67 21.97
C TRP A 408 4.87 -9.53 21.44
N PHE A 409 4.21 -8.45 21.81
CA PHE A 409 2.95 -8.06 21.19
C PHE A 409 2.89 -6.55 20.97
N ASN A 410 2.08 -6.16 19.98
CA ASN A 410 1.63 -4.79 19.77
C ASN A 410 0.11 -4.74 19.81
N LEU A 411 -0.43 -3.83 20.56
CA LEU A 411 -1.86 -3.59 20.70
C LEU A 411 -2.16 -2.17 20.25
N ARG A 412 -2.89 -2.04 19.15
CA ARG A 412 -3.17 -0.75 18.53
C ARG A 412 -4.67 -0.47 18.47
N PRO A 413 -5.15 0.70 19.02
CA PRO A 413 -6.54 1.09 18.89
C PRO A 413 -6.87 1.46 17.43
N SER A 414 -8.07 1.13 16.97
CA SER A 414 -8.61 1.69 15.73
C SER A 414 -9.01 3.14 15.97
N ASN A 415 -8.72 4.03 15.01
CA ASN A 415 -9.14 5.42 15.08
C ASN A 415 -10.62 5.62 14.73
N THR A 416 -11.24 4.66 14.05
CA THR A 416 -12.58 4.79 13.46
C THR A 416 -13.62 3.85 14.04
N GLU A 417 -13.19 2.79 14.74
CA GLU A 417 -14.06 1.73 15.24
C GLU A 417 -13.75 1.38 16.70
N PRO A 418 -14.72 0.84 17.47
CA PRO A 418 -14.51 0.39 18.85
C PRO A 418 -13.78 -0.97 18.88
N VAL A 419 -12.65 -1.06 18.17
CA VAL A 419 -11.80 -2.26 18.11
C VAL A 419 -10.35 -1.93 18.38
N ILE A 420 -9.63 -2.94 18.85
CA ILE A 420 -8.17 -2.96 18.92
C ILE A 420 -7.62 -4.02 17.96
N ARG A 421 -6.44 -3.76 17.44
CA ARG A 421 -5.68 -4.69 16.59
C ARG A 421 -4.54 -5.26 17.39
N LEU A 422 -4.39 -6.58 17.33
CA LEU A 422 -3.34 -7.29 18.06
C LEU A 422 -2.39 -7.97 17.09
N THR A 423 -1.10 -7.65 17.18
CA THR A 423 -0.02 -8.44 16.59
C THR A 423 0.73 -9.12 17.73
N ILE A 424 0.96 -10.41 17.62
CA ILE A 424 1.74 -11.19 18.58
C ILE A 424 2.72 -12.09 17.82
N GLU A 425 3.92 -12.20 18.35
CA GLU A 425 4.98 -13.04 17.81
C GLU A 425 5.76 -13.73 18.92
N ALA A 426 6.19 -14.97 18.69
CA ALA A 426 6.99 -15.74 19.64
C ALA A 426 8.01 -16.63 18.91
N LYS A 427 9.06 -17.06 19.64
CA LYS A 427 10.09 -17.99 19.12
C LYS A 427 9.53 -19.36 18.74
N THR A 428 8.43 -19.78 19.38
CA THR A 428 7.79 -21.07 19.09
C THR A 428 6.28 -20.94 18.95
N ASN A 429 5.69 -21.81 18.14
CA ASN A 429 4.23 -21.84 17.95
C ASN A 429 3.49 -22.20 19.26
N LYS A 430 4.09 -23.02 20.12
CA LYS A 430 3.53 -23.36 21.44
C LYS A 430 3.39 -22.11 22.32
N LEU A 431 4.48 -21.34 22.47
CA LEU A 431 4.49 -20.09 23.23
C LEU A 431 3.54 -19.04 22.63
N LEU A 432 3.51 -18.94 21.29
CA LEU A 432 2.58 -18.05 20.58
C LEU A 432 1.12 -18.34 20.96
N LYS A 433 0.69 -19.62 20.89
CA LYS A 433 -0.68 -20.04 21.23
C LYS A 433 -1.02 -19.76 22.70
N GLU A 434 -0.09 -20.06 23.60
CA GLU A 434 -0.24 -19.80 25.05
C GLU A 434 -0.47 -18.30 25.31
N LYS A 435 0.45 -17.46 24.84
CA LYS A 435 0.37 -15.99 25.07
C LYS A 435 -0.79 -15.33 24.34
N LEU A 436 -1.17 -15.82 23.18
CA LEU A 436 -2.38 -15.37 22.48
C LEU A 436 -3.64 -15.67 23.28
N SER A 437 -3.76 -16.88 23.85
CA SER A 437 -4.90 -17.27 24.69
C SER A 437 -4.97 -16.40 25.94
N GLU A 438 -3.83 -16.18 26.61
CA GLU A 438 -3.72 -15.30 27.80
C GLU A 438 -4.20 -13.87 27.46
N LEU A 439 -3.67 -13.27 26.41
CA LEU A 439 -4.05 -11.90 25.99
C LEU A 439 -5.53 -11.79 25.62
N LYS A 440 -6.07 -12.76 24.86
CA LYS A 440 -7.50 -12.76 24.50
C LYS A 440 -8.40 -12.83 25.73
N LYS A 441 -8.07 -13.69 26.71
CA LYS A 441 -8.82 -13.80 27.97
C LYS A 441 -8.81 -12.49 28.76
N LEU A 442 -7.64 -11.85 28.88
CA LEU A 442 -7.51 -10.56 29.57
C LEU A 442 -8.30 -9.45 28.89
N ILE A 443 -8.22 -9.37 27.56
CA ILE A 443 -8.94 -8.33 26.79
C ILE A 443 -10.45 -8.52 26.86
N LYS A 444 -10.94 -9.78 26.85
CA LYS A 444 -12.38 -10.09 26.92
C LYS A 444 -13.00 -9.74 28.27
N ASN A 445 -12.23 -9.79 29.36
CA ASN A 445 -12.70 -9.52 30.72
C ASN A 445 -12.73 -8.01 31.07
N LEU A 446 -12.36 -7.12 30.16
CA LEU A 446 -12.33 -5.66 30.30
C LEU A 446 -13.38 -4.97 29.44
#